data_fbca5f428d09d8c94a205cafeb833ea2
#
_entry.id   fbca5f428d09d8c94a205cafeb833ea2
#
_cell.length_a   1.000
_cell.length_b   1.000
_cell.length_c   1.000
_cell.angle_alpha   90.00
_cell.angle_beta   90.00
_cell.angle_gamma   90.00
#
_symmetry.space_group_name_H-M   'P 1'
#
loop_
_entity.id
_entity.type
_entity.pdbx_description
1 polymer ?
#
loop_
_entity_poly.entity_id
_entity_poly.type
_entity_poly.pdbx_seq_one_letter_code
_entity_poly.pdbx_strand_id
1 'polypeptide(L)'
;MLTLLTIMPPPSRQEFKEIYMVSNLMPTNLTAEIHKYAKQQGEGGLTEKHYEYFIYQLLRGLKYIHSAGILHRDLKPSNLLLNENCDLQICDFGLARAQILGDNIQQQGASAILTDYITTRWYRAPEVMVSWKEYTTAIDVWAAGCIFAEMLLGKPLFPGYDEVEQVEMIVKMLGKEA
;
A
#
# COMPACT_ATOMS: atom_id res chain seq x y z
N MET A 1 14.70 11.76 1.39
CA MET A 1 14.07 13.00 1.93
C MET A 1 13.14 13.55 0.87
N LEU A 2 11.87 13.79 1.21
CA LEU A 2 10.88 14.34 0.29
C LEU A 2 10.88 15.86 0.43
N THR A 3 11.05 16.58 -0.67
CA THR A 3 11.01 18.05 -0.67
C THR A 3 9.82 18.51 -1.48
N LEU A 4 8.90 19.23 -0.86
CA LEU A 4 7.79 19.89 -1.55
C LEU A 4 8.28 21.27 -2.02
N LEU A 5 8.21 21.50 -3.33
CA LEU A 5 8.55 22.78 -3.94
C LEU A 5 7.33 23.34 -4.65
N THR A 6 7.00 24.59 -4.36
CA THR A 6 6.15 25.39 -5.23
C THR A 6 7.07 26.27 -6.09
N ILE A 7 7.03 26.11 -7.39
CA ILE A 7 7.94 26.84 -8.32
C ILE A 7 7.62 28.34 -8.31
N MET A 8 6.39 28.72 -8.13
CA MET A 8 5.97 30.11 -7.85
C MET A 8 4.82 30.09 -6.84
N PRO A 9 4.92 30.80 -5.71
CA PRO A 9 3.80 30.92 -4.80
C PRO A 9 2.65 31.63 -5.54
N PRO A 10 1.42 31.04 -5.54
CA PRO A 10 0.29 31.67 -6.17
C PRO A 10 -0.06 32.98 -5.46
N PRO A 11 -0.50 34.03 -6.18
CA PRO A 11 -0.87 35.31 -5.59
C PRO A 11 -2.07 35.20 -4.65
N SER A 12 -2.89 34.16 -4.79
CA SER A 12 -4.02 33.87 -3.91
C SER A 12 -4.24 32.35 -3.75
N ARG A 13 -4.98 31.95 -2.69
CA ARG A 13 -5.36 30.54 -2.47
C ARG A 13 -6.21 29.97 -3.63
N GLN A 14 -6.97 30.81 -4.32
CA GLN A 14 -7.84 30.42 -5.43
C GLN A 14 -7.02 30.13 -6.72
N GLU A 15 -5.85 30.72 -6.84
CA GLU A 15 -4.93 30.53 -7.97
C GLU A 15 -3.90 29.43 -7.73
N PHE A 16 -3.95 28.75 -6.55
CA PHE A 16 -3.11 27.62 -6.23
C PHE A 16 -3.57 26.38 -7.02
N LYS A 17 -2.91 26.08 -8.13
CA LYS A 17 -3.31 25.00 -9.05
C LYS A 17 -2.30 23.87 -9.13
N GLU A 18 -1.04 24.10 -8.78
CA GLU A 18 0.05 23.16 -9.01
C GLU A 18 0.97 23.04 -7.80
N ILE A 19 1.32 21.80 -7.47
CA ILE A 19 2.34 21.45 -6.47
C ILE A 19 3.37 20.55 -7.14
N TYR A 20 4.63 20.86 -6.94
CA TYR A 20 5.74 20.03 -7.40
C TYR A 20 6.35 19.30 -6.22
N MET A 21 6.42 17.99 -6.31
CA MET A 21 7.04 17.12 -5.32
C MET A 21 8.33 16.54 -5.89
N VAL A 22 9.44 16.80 -5.22
CA VAL A 22 10.75 16.27 -5.61
C VAL A 22 11.14 15.17 -4.64
N SER A 23 11.41 13.98 -5.15
CA SER A 23 11.85 12.83 -4.38
C SER A 23 13.07 12.16 -5.03
N ASN A 24 13.70 11.23 -4.32
CA ASN A 24 14.72 10.39 -4.91
C ASN A 24 14.14 9.56 -6.05
N LEU A 25 14.86 9.48 -7.16
CA LEU A 25 14.52 8.55 -8.23
C LEU A 25 14.88 7.13 -7.79
N MET A 26 13.88 6.26 -7.73
CA MET A 26 14.08 4.84 -7.41
C MET A 26 14.01 4.02 -8.71
N PRO A 27 15.00 3.15 -8.97
CA PRO A 27 15.13 2.47 -10.27
C PRO A 27 14.07 1.40 -10.52
N THR A 28 13.49 0.80 -9.47
CA THR A 28 12.52 -0.30 -9.59
C THR A 28 11.50 -0.32 -8.45
N ASN A 29 10.59 -1.29 -8.48
CA ASN A 29 9.61 -1.55 -7.43
C ASN A 29 9.54 -3.04 -7.12
N LEU A 30 8.89 -3.39 -6.01
CA LEU A 30 8.82 -4.75 -5.52
C LEU A 30 8.08 -5.70 -6.49
N THR A 31 7.05 -5.22 -7.23
CA THR A 31 6.37 -6.03 -8.25
C THR A 31 7.35 -6.51 -9.32
N ALA A 32 8.18 -5.60 -9.84
CA ALA A 32 9.15 -5.94 -10.89
C ALA A 32 10.15 -6.98 -10.39
N GLU A 33 10.62 -6.84 -9.15
CA GLU A 33 11.55 -7.79 -8.55
C GLU A 33 10.90 -9.16 -8.29
N ILE A 34 9.69 -9.22 -7.74
CA ILE A 34 8.95 -10.49 -7.57
C ILE A 34 8.79 -11.20 -8.91
N HIS A 35 8.36 -10.50 -9.96
CA HIS A 35 8.17 -11.10 -11.30
C HIS A 35 9.48 -11.55 -11.94
N LYS A 36 10.55 -10.80 -11.75
CA LYS A 36 11.88 -11.18 -12.24
C LYS A 36 12.34 -12.49 -11.62
N TYR A 37 12.17 -12.63 -10.31
CA TYR A 37 12.60 -13.80 -9.57
C TYR A 37 11.67 -15.01 -9.73
N ALA A 38 10.37 -14.81 -9.87
CA ALA A 38 9.44 -15.88 -10.20
C ALA A 38 9.76 -16.58 -11.55
N LYS A 39 10.39 -15.86 -12.49
CA LYS A 39 10.82 -16.38 -13.79
C LYS A 39 12.19 -17.06 -13.75
N GLN A 40 13.04 -16.70 -12.81
CA GLN A 40 14.38 -17.28 -12.66
C GLN A 40 14.31 -18.46 -11.69
N GLN A 41 13.96 -19.65 -12.21
CA GLN A 41 14.07 -20.89 -11.42
C GLN A 41 15.57 -21.20 -11.21
N GLY A 42 16.10 -20.87 -10.03
CA GLY A 42 17.46 -21.22 -9.66
C GLY A 42 18.28 -20.06 -9.07
N GLU A 43 19.54 -19.96 -9.44
CA GLU A 43 20.51 -19.02 -8.89
C GLU A 43 20.15 -17.54 -9.21
N GLY A 44 20.06 -16.70 -8.18
CA GLY A 44 19.85 -15.25 -8.30
C GLY A 44 18.49 -14.71 -7.85
N GLY A 45 17.63 -15.54 -7.22
CA GLY A 45 16.34 -15.13 -6.67
C GLY A 45 16.46 -14.28 -5.40
N LEU A 46 15.31 -13.73 -4.96
CA LEU A 46 15.21 -13.13 -3.62
C LEU A 46 15.51 -14.22 -2.58
N THR A 47 16.46 -13.94 -1.72
CA THR A 47 16.81 -14.86 -0.61
C THR A 47 15.95 -14.55 0.61
N GLU A 48 15.95 -15.47 1.59
CA GLU A 48 15.30 -15.27 2.88
C GLU A 48 15.69 -13.93 3.53
N LYS A 49 16.98 -13.56 3.46
CA LYS A 49 17.48 -12.27 3.96
C LYS A 49 16.86 -11.05 3.25
N HIS A 50 16.57 -11.17 1.95
CA HIS A 50 15.86 -10.08 1.22
C HIS A 50 14.42 -9.94 1.72
N TYR A 51 13.71 -11.06 1.94
CA TYR A 51 12.34 -11.03 2.45
C TYR A 51 12.28 -10.41 3.86
N GLU A 52 13.18 -10.85 4.77
CA GLU A 52 13.30 -10.28 6.10
C GLU A 52 13.58 -8.77 6.06
N TYR A 53 14.51 -8.35 5.20
CA TYR A 53 14.92 -6.96 5.11
C TYR A 53 13.82 -6.07 4.53
N PHE A 54 13.10 -6.54 3.49
CA PHE A 54 12.00 -5.78 2.91
C PHE A 54 10.81 -5.67 3.86
N ILE A 55 10.41 -6.76 4.51
CA ILE A 55 9.29 -6.71 5.45
C ILE A 55 9.64 -5.86 6.69
N TYR A 56 10.87 -5.94 7.18
CA TYR A 56 11.35 -5.06 8.25
C TYR A 56 11.23 -3.58 7.88
N GLN A 57 11.71 -3.19 6.70
CA GLN A 57 11.65 -1.80 6.25
C GLN A 57 10.20 -1.33 6.04
N LEU A 58 9.35 -2.18 5.46
CA LEU A 58 7.92 -1.90 5.29
C LEU A 58 7.25 -1.65 6.64
N LEU A 59 7.39 -2.58 7.59
CA LEU A 59 6.78 -2.45 8.91
C LEU A 59 7.32 -1.25 9.70
N ARG A 60 8.60 -0.95 9.57
CA ARG A 60 9.21 0.26 10.14
C ARG A 60 8.61 1.53 9.55
N GLY A 61 8.44 1.56 8.23
CA GLY A 61 7.77 2.66 7.52
C GLY A 61 6.33 2.84 7.98
N LEU A 62 5.55 1.74 8.06
CA LEU A 62 4.18 1.75 8.55
C LEU A 62 4.09 2.24 9.99
N LYS A 63 4.96 1.77 10.88
CA LYS A 63 5.01 2.25 12.26
C LYS A 63 5.18 3.77 12.32
N TYR A 64 6.01 4.33 11.44
CA TYR A 64 6.24 5.77 11.38
C TYR A 64 5.00 6.54 10.90
N ILE A 65 4.39 6.17 9.77
CA ILE A 65 3.21 6.86 9.24
C ILE A 65 1.98 6.68 10.14
N HIS A 66 1.79 5.49 10.72
CA HIS A 66 0.71 5.23 11.68
C HIS A 66 0.87 6.01 12.99
N SER A 67 2.11 6.26 13.44
CA SER A 67 2.35 7.11 14.62
C SER A 67 1.94 8.56 14.40
N ALA A 68 1.86 9.01 13.16
CA ALA A 68 1.31 10.31 12.76
C ALA A 68 -0.21 10.27 12.48
N GLY A 69 -0.88 9.14 12.78
CA GLY A 69 -2.30 8.95 12.49
C GLY A 69 -2.63 8.87 11.00
N ILE A 70 -1.66 8.51 10.16
CA ILE A 70 -1.87 8.42 8.70
C ILE A 70 -2.05 6.95 8.31
N LEU A 71 -3.12 6.65 7.56
CA LEU A 71 -3.35 5.38 6.89
C LEU A 71 -2.99 5.53 5.42
N HIS A 72 -2.23 4.57 4.89
CA HIS A 72 -1.82 4.57 3.48
C HIS A 72 -2.96 4.16 2.55
N ARG A 73 -3.68 3.06 2.86
CA ARG A 73 -4.88 2.54 2.20
C ARG A 73 -4.70 1.95 0.80
N ASP A 74 -3.54 2.06 0.19
CA ASP A 74 -3.23 1.48 -1.12
C ASP A 74 -1.84 0.82 -1.15
N LEU A 75 -1.52 0.06 -0.11
CA LEU A 75 -0.29 -0.73 -0.10
C LEU A 75 -0.40 -1.90 -1.07
N LYS A 76 0.59 -1.99 -1.94
CA LYS A 76 0.78 -3.07 -2.92
C LYS A 76 2.24 -3.09 -3.36
N PRO A 77 2.74 -4.18 -3.94
CA PRO A 77 4.16 -4.26 -4.33
C PRO A 77 4.62 -3.15 -5.29
N SER A 78 3.73 -2.65 -6.17
CA SER A 78 4.07 -1.55 -7.08
C SER A 78 4.28 -0.19 -6.38
N ASN A 79 3.74 -0.02 -5.17
CA ASN A 79 3.90 1.19 -4.35
C ASN A 79 5.08 1.08 -3.35
N LEU A 80 5.87 0.02 -3.46
CA LEU A 80 7.10 -0.21 -2.70
C LEU A 80 8.28 -0.12 -3.65
N LEU A 81 8.93 1.04 -3.64
CA LEU A 81 10.07 1.34 -4.52
C LEU A 81 11.36 0.78 -3.92
N LEU A 82 12.25 0.31 -4.78
CA LEU A 82 13.52 -0.30 -4.39
C LEU A 82 14.70 0.35 -5.13
N ASN A 83 15.83 0.43 -4.46
CA ASN A 83 17.11 0.80 -5.07
C ASN A 83 18.07 -0.40 -5.14
N GLU A 84 19.24 -0.18 -5.70
CA GLU A 84 20.28 -1.20 -5.86
C GLU A 84 20.82 -1.74 -4.52
N ASN A 85 20.70 -0.97 -3.44
CA ASN A 85 21.10 -1.38 -2.09
C ASN A 85 20.00 -2.12 -1.33
N CYS A 86 18.90 -2.47 -2.00
CA CYS A 86 17.70 -3.05 -1.38
C CYS A 86 17.00 -2.14 -0.35
N ASP A 87 17.24 -0.81 -0.41
CA ASP A 87 16.44 0.11 0.40
C ASP A 87 15.04 0.24 -0.17
N LEU A 88 14.04 0.13 0.71
CA LEU A 88 12.63 0.19 0.39
C LEU A 88 12.03 1.54 0.75
N GLN A 89 11.27 2.13 -0.17
CA GLN A 89 10.51 3.36 0.07
C GLN A 89 9.04 3.14 -0.26
N ILE A 90 8.16 3.50 0.68
CA ILE A 90 6.72 3.54 0.47
C ILE A 90 6.39 4.80 -0.34
N CYS A 91 5.61 4.66 -1.41
CA CYS A 91 5.16 5.76 -2.26
C CYS A 91 3.66 5.72 -2.51
N ASP A 92 3.15 6.74 -3.23
CA ASP A 92 1.75 6.89 -3.63
C ASP A 92 0.78 7.03 -2.45
N PHE A 93 0.87 8.16 -1.77
CA PHE A 93 -0.06 8.57 -0.71
C PHE A 93 -1.37 9.19 -1.26
N GLY A 94 -1.70 8.98 -2.53
CA GLY A 94 -2.90 9.54 -3.18
C GLY A 94 -4.21 9.15 -2.51
N LEU A 95 -4.27 7.96 -1.93
CA LEU A 95 -5.41 7.46 -1.16
C LEU A 95 -5.26 7.59 0.35
N ALA A 96 -4.14 8.11 0.84
CA ALA A 96 -3.89 8.24 2.27
C ALA A 96 -4.91 9.15 2.96
N ARG A 97 -5.23 8.83 4.22
CA ARG A 97 -6.12 9.62 5.08
C ARG A 97 -5.54 9.75 6.47
N ALA A 98 -5.80 10.91 7.08
CA ALA A 98 -5.51 11.11 8.49
C ALA A 98 -6.62 10.48 9.34
N GLN A 99 -6.24 9.66 10.32
CA GLN A 99 -7.14 9.18 11.35
C GLN A 99 -7.23 10.26 12.43
N ILE A 100 -8.24 11.11 12.35
CA ILE A 100 -8.49 12.14 13.38
C ILE A 100 -9.14 11.42 14.56
N LEU A 101 -8.43 11.36 15.69
CA LEU A 101 -8.95 10.80 16.94
C LEU A 101 -10.18 11.61 17.38
N GLY A 102 -11.36 11.00 17.29
CA GLY A 102 -12.61 11.58 17.80
C GLY A 102 -13.65 12.00 16.77
N ASP A 103 -13.30 12.14 15.50
CA ASP A 103 -14.29 12.43 14.46
C ASP A 103 -14.66 11.15 13.70
N ASN A 104 -15.95 10.80 13.79
CA ASN A 104 -16.51 9.77 12.90
C ASN A 104 -16.23 10.16 11.45
N ILE A 105 -15.55 9.29 10.71
CA ILE A 105 -15.21 9.42 9.28
C ILE A 105 -16.44 9.65 8.37
N GLN A 106 -17.63 9.76 8.97
CA GLN A 106 -18.93 9.91 8.29
C GLN A 106 -19.10 11.20 7.46
N GLN A 107 -18.17 12.18 7.52
CA GLN A 107 -18.38 13.47 6.85
C GLN A 107 -17.51 13.72 5.61
N GLN A 108 -16.61 12.84 5.23
CA GLN A 108 -15.89 13.01 3.98
C GLN A 108 -16.55 12.21 2.85
N GLY A 109 -17.50 12.90 2.25
CA GLY A 109 -18.45 12.49 1.25
C GLY A 109 -18.03 11.55 0.13
N ALA A 110 -19.04 11.12 -0.59
CA ALA A 110 -19.14 10.31 -1.80
C ALA A 110 -17.95 10.25 -2.80
N SER A 111 -17.01 11.19 -2.74
CA SER A 111 -15.78 11.19 -3.57
C SER A 111 -14.78 10.11 -3.17
N ALA A 112 -14.81 9.62 -1.92
CA ALA A 112 -13.94 8.52 -1.48
C ALA A 112 -14.40 7.17 -2.05
N ILE A 113 -15.71 7.03 -2.31
CA ILE A 113 -16.35 5.79 -2.77
C ILE A 113 -15.92 5.45 -4.21
N LEU A 114 -15.78 6.45 -5.08
CA LEU A 114 -15.43 6.23 -6.49
C LEU A 114 -13.96 5.81 -6.72
N THR A 115 -13.06 6.19 -5.81
CA THR A 115 -11.64 5.85 -5.92
C THR A 115 -11.35 4.40 -5.51
N ASP A 116 -12.19 3.81 -4.64
CA ASP A 116 -12.04 2.41 -4.19
C ASP A 116 -12.33 1.39 -5.30
N TYR A 117 -13.09 1.77 -6.34
CA TYR A 117 -13.42 0.88 -7.45
C TYR A 117 -12.26 0.62 -8.43
N ILE A 118 -11.24 1.48 -8.46
CA ILE A 118 -10.16 1.44 -9.46
C ILE A 118 -8.88 0.78 -8.91
N THR A 119 -8.77 0.63 -7.59
CA THR A 119 -7.56 0.08 -6.94
C THR A 119 -7.55 -1.44 -6.91
N THR A 120 -6.35 -2.01 -7.00
CA THR A 120 -6.15 -3.47 -6.92
C THR A 120 -6.67 -4.02 -5.60
N ARG A 121 -7.75 -4.79 -5.62
CA ARG A 121 -8.41 -5.35 -4.43
C ARG A 121 -7.66 -6.47 -3.72
N TRP A 122 -6.63 -7.03 -4.35
CA TRP A 122 -5.91 -8.21 -3.86
C TRP A 122 -5.23 -8.03 -2.50
N TYR A 123 -4.97 -6.78 -2.11
CA TYR A 123 -4.34 -6.41 -0.84
C TYR A 123 -5.32 -5.75 0.14
N ARG A 124 -6.61 -5.75 -0.21
CA ARG A 124 -7.65 -5.09 0.59
C ARG A 124 -8.06 -5.98 1.75
N ALA A 125 -8.10 -5.42 2.95
CA ALA A 125 -8.53 -6.11 4.15
C ALA A 125 -10.02 -6.48 4.10
N PRO A 126 -10.46 -7.62 4.67
CA PRO A 126 -11.84 -8.08 4.57
C PRO A 126 -12.85 -7.09 5.15
N GLU A 127 -12.52 -6.38 6.24
CA GLU A 127 -13.38 -5.36 6.83
C GLU A 127 -13.65 -4.18 5.89
N VAL A 128 -12.72 -3.90 4.97
CA VAL A 128 -12.87 -2.84 3.96
C VAL A 128 -13.90 -3.24 2.90
N MET A 129 -14.05 -4.54 2.61
CA MET A 129 -14.99 -5.06 1.62
C MET A 129 -16.38 -5.31 2.22
N VAL A 130 -16.46 -5.61 3.51
CA VAL A 130 -17.72 -6.00 4.19
C VAL A 130 -18.33 -4.85 4.98
N SER A 131 -17.51 -3.93 5.53
CA SER A 131 -17.95 -2.87 6.42
C SER A 131 -17.32 -1.53 6.05
N TRP A 132 -18.10 -0.64 5.46
CA TRP A 132 -17.66 0.67 4.96
C TRP A 132 -17.34 1.71 6.04
N LYS A 133 -17.33 1.36 7.34
CA LYS A 133 -17.46 2.37 8.41
C LYS A 133 -16.26 2.53 9.32
N GLU A 134 -15.36 1.58 9.43
CA GLU A 134 -14.28 1.65 10.42
C GLU A 134 -12.95 1.17 9.84
N TYR A 135 -12.17 2.09 9.28
CA TYR A 135 -10.79 1.81 8.87
C TYR A 135 -9.84 2.12 10.01
N THR A 136 -9.03 1.16 10.37
CA THR A 136 -7.93 1.34 11.31
C THR A 136 -6.59 1.11 10.61
N THR A 137 -5.50 1.34 11.31
CA THR A 137 -4.14 1.01 10.82
C THR A 137 -3.97 -0.46 10.46
N ALA A 138 -4.87 -1.35 10.93
CA ALA A 138 -4.86 -2.78 10.63
C ALA A 138 -4.98 -3.09 9.14
N ILE A 139 -5.68 -2.26 8.36
CA ILE A 139 -5.82 -2.47 6.90
C ILE A 139 -4.46 -2.44 6.17
N ASP A 140 -3.56 -1.56 6.59
CA ASP A 140 -2.21 -1.49 6.03
C ASP A 140 -1.35 -2.68 6.47
N VAL A 141 -1.58 -3.19 7.69
CA VAL A 141 -0.89 -4.40 8.20
C VAL A 141 -1.37 -5.64 7.45
N TRP A 142 -2.67 -5.75 7.15
CA TRP A 142 -3.20 -6.80 6.28
C TRP A 142 -2.54 -6.78 4.91
N ALA A 143 -2.48 -5.60 4.27
CA ALA A 143 -1.83 -5.44 2.97
C ALA A 143 -0.34 -5.84 3.03
N ALA A 144 0.38 -5.46 4.08
CA ALA A 144 1.76 -5.89 4.30
C ALA A 144 1.90 -7.41 4.41
N GLY A 145 0.94 -8.09 5.07
CA GLY A 145 0.87 -9.55 5.14
C GLY A 145 0.66 -10.19 3.77
N CYS A 146 -0.25 -9.65 2.95
CA CYS A 146 -0.48 -10.12 1.57
C CYS A 146 0.78 -9.94 0.69
N ILE A 147 1.46 -8.79 0.82
CA ILE A 147 2.71 -8.51 0.10
C ILE A 147 3.81 -9.49 0.53
N PHE A 148 3.92 -9.77 1.83
CA PHE A 148 4.91 -10.73 2.33
C PHE A 148 4.65 -12.14 1.78
N ALA A 149 3.40 -12.58 1.79
CA ALA A 149 3.02 -13.86 1.18
C ALA A 149 3.34 -13.91 -0.32
N GLU A 150 3.09 -12.81 -1.06
CA GLU A 150 3.40 -12.71 -2.48
C GLU A 150 4.90 -12.78 -2.76
N MET A 151 5.74 -12.17 -1.93
CA MET A 151 7.20 -12.32 -2.04
C MET A 151 7.64 -13.79 -1.92
N LEU A 152 7.03 -14.54 -0.99
CA LEU A 152 7.35 -15.96 -0.77
C LEU A 152 6.80 -16.87 -1.89
N LEU A 153 5.62 -16.57 -2.42
CA LEU A 153 4.91 -17.39 -3.41
C LEU A 153 5.25 -17.04 -4.85
N GLY A 154 5.80 -15.86 -5.11
CA GLY A 154 6.02 -15.31 -6.45
C GLY A 154 4.74 -14.93 -7.20
N LYS A 155 3.58 -14.92 -6.52
CA LYS A 155 2.28 -14.57 -7.05
C LYS A 155 1.36 -14.02 -5.95
N PRO A 156 0.35 -13.19 -6.27
CA PRO A 156 -0.60 -12.67 -5.29
C PRO A 156 -1.27 -13.77 -4.48
N LEU A 157 -1.45 -13.53 -3.16
CA LEU A 157 -2.07 -14.48 -2.26
C LEU A 157 -3.56 -14.67 -2.54
N PHE A 158 -4.28 -13.56 -2.78
CA PHE A 158 -5.72 -13.53 -3.03
C PHE A 158 -6.03 -12.77 -4.34
N PRO A 159 -5.84 -13.37 -5.53
CA PRO A 159 -6.08 -12.70 -6.80
C PRO A 159 -7.55 -12.76 -7.24
N GLY A 160 -8.48 -12.31 -6.40
CA GLY A 160 -9.91 -12.32 -6.70
C GLY A 160 -10.26 -11.42 -7.89
N TYR A 161 -11.14 -11.91 -8.76
CA TYR A 161 -11.63 -11.17 -9.93
C TYR A 161 -12.59 -10.06 -9.53
N ASP A 162 -13.42 -10.31 -8.50
CA ASP A 162 -14.34 -9.35 -7.92
C ASP A 162 -14.28 -9.37 -6.39
N GLU A 163 -15.11 -8.58 -5.72
CA GLU A 163 -15.11 -8.49 -4.26
C GLU A 163 -15.64 -9.77 -3.60
N VAL A 164 -16.59 -10.46 -4.23
CA VAL A 164 -17.17 -11.69 -3.69
C VAL A 164 -16.13 -12.79 -3.70
N GLU A 165 -15.49 -13.03 -4.85
CA GLU A 165 -14.42 -14.02 -4.98
C GLU A 165 -13.24 -13.69 -4.05
N GLN A 166 -12.89 -12.40 -3.90
CA GLN A 166 -11.83 -11.96 -3.00
C GLN A 166 -12.14 -12.40 -1.55
N VAL A 167 -13.36 -12.14 -1.07
CA VAL A 167 -13.80 -12.54 0.28
C VAL A 167 -13.86 -14.06 0.40
N GLU A 168 -14.37 -14.77 -0.60
CA GLU A 168 -14.43 -16.24 -0.61
C GLU A 168 -13.02 -16.86 -0.50
N MET A 169 -12.05 -16.33 -1.22
CA MET A 169 -10.65 -16.79 -1.14
C MET A 169 -10.07 -16.60 0.26
N ILE A 170 -10.34 -15.46 0.90
CA ILE A 170 -9.89 -15.16 2.26
C ILE A 170 -10.54 -16.12 3.26
N VAL A 171 -11.87 -16.27 3.20
CA VAL A 171 -12.62 -17.17 4.09
C VAL A 171 -12.20 -18.63 3.91
N LYS A 172 -11.92 -19.05 2.68
CA LYS A 172 -11.44 -20.42 2.40
C LYS A 172 -10.09 -20.71 3.03
N MET A 173 -9.21 -19.71 3.11
CA MET A 173 -7.86 -19.87 3.66
C MET A 173 -7.83 -19.72 5.19
N LEU A 174 -8.53 -18.72 5.72
CA LEU A 174 -8.43 -18.32 7.14
C LEU A 174 -9.60 -18.84 8.00
N GLY A 175 -10.68 -19.30 7.38
CA GLY A 175 -11.91 -19.69 8.09
C GLY A 175 -12.92 -18.55 8.22
N LYS A 176 -14.10 -18.88 8.76
CA LYS A 176 -15.20 -17.92 8.93
C LYS A 176 -15.10 -17.07 10.20
N GLU A 177 -14.16 -17.41 11.08
CA GLU A 177 -13.99 -16.80 12.40
C GLU A 177 -12.75 -15.86 12.45
N ALA A 178 -12.19 -15.54 11.27
CA ALA A 178 -11.03 -14.67 11.15
C ALA A 178 -11.42 -13.19 11.04
#